data_94d0d292c024280d7dd7a3ba33181641
#
_entry.id   94d0d292c024280d7dd7a3ba33181641
#
_cell.length_a   1.000
_cell.length_b   1.000
_cell.length_c   1.000
_cell.angle_alpha   90.00
_cell.angle_beta   90.00
_cell.angle_gamma   90.00
#
_symmetry.space_group_name_H-M   'P 1'
#
loop_
_entity.id
_entity.type
_entity.pdbx_description
1 polymer ?
#
loop_
_entity_poly.entity_id
_entity_poly.type
_entity_poly.pdbx_seq_one_letter_code
_entity_poly.pdbx_strand_id
1 'polypeptide(L)'
;VSREHARILTAIWRDDDFRALSPEAQRLYFLLLSQPTINQAGVLPLTVSRWARGCSATSVADIEAALAELDRARFAVVDADTDEVLVRAFLRKDGVAKQPNVLKAAFRYALAVESPRLRAVLAAELRRLDHVHADAVADTLDGTSTYHQTEPTSSRSTSSSPTPDEPPVGRVRRTLRRRVPVKRGGRG
;
A
#
# COMPACT_ATOMS: atom_id res chain seq x y z
N VAL A 1 -4.89 10.88 10.84
CA VAL A 1 -4.53 12.31 10.83
C VAL A 1 -3.85 12.58 9.51
N SER A 2 -4.39 13.52 8.71
CA SER A 2 -3.78 13.98 7.47
C SER A 2 -2.47 14.72 7.78
N ARG A 3 -1.45 14.54 6.93
CA ARG A 3 -0.20 15.30 7.04
C ARG A 3 -0.46 16.75 6.63
N GLU A 4 -0.02 17.68 7.45
CA GLU A 4 -0.13 19.13 7.18
C GLU A 4 1.12 19.67 6.45
N HIS A 5 2.25 18.95 6.52
CA HIS A 5 3.52 19.35 5.91
C HIS A 5 4.36 18.15 5.47
N ALA A 6 5.20 18.35 4.48
CA ALA A 6 6.24 17.42 4.05
C ALA A 6 7.60 17.82 4.61
N ARG A 7 8.43 16.83 4.95
CA ARG A 7 9.81 17.06 5.36
C ARG A 7 10.73 17.01 4.14
N ILE A 8 11.47 18.09 3.92
CA ILE A 8 12.50 18.14 2.90
C ILE A 8 13.84 18.39 3.61
N LEU A 9 14.78 17.46 3.41
CA LEU A 9 16.14 17.65 3.94
C LEU A 9 16.92 18.58 3.01
N THR A 10 17.51 19.62 3.54
CA THR A 10 18.32 20.59 2.75
C THR A 10 19.51 19.93 2.05
N ALA A 11 19.98 18.77 2.55
CA ALA A 11 21.04 17.98 1.93
C ALA A 11 20.68 17.46 0.52
N ILE A 12 19.40 17.47 0.13
CA ILE A 12 18.97 17.05 -1.22
C ILE A 12 19.65 17.87 -2.32
N TRP A 13 19.97 19.15 -2.05
CA TRP A 13 20.66 20.04 -2.98
C TRP A 13 22.15 19.73 -3.16
N ARG A 14 22.70 18.79 -2.36
CA ARG A 14 24.06 18.27 -2.49
C ARG A 14 24.11 16.87 -3.11
N ASP A 15 22.94 16.30 -3.40
CA ASP A 15 22.80 15.00 -4.06
C ASP A 15 22.95 15.21 -5.58
N ASP A 16 24.02 14.71 -6.15
CA ASP A 16 24.33 14.91 -7.56
C ASP A 16 23.31 14.21 -8.46
N ASP A 17 22.78 13.06 -8.05
CA ASP A 17 21.72 12.35 -8.78
C ASP A 17 20.43 13.19 -8.81
N PHE A 18 20.09 13.85 -7.70
CA PHE A 18 18.93 14.75 -7.66
C PHE A 18 19.14 16.00 -8.51
N ARG A 19 20.34 16.56 -8.48
CA ARG A 19 20.69 17.75 -9.27
C ARG A 19 20.74 17.49 -10.78
N ALA A 20 20.98 16.24 -11.18
CA ALA A 20 20.94 15.80 -12.55
C ALA A 20 19.52 15.64 -13.14
N LEU A 21 18.49 15.62 -12.27
CA LEU A 21 17.10 15.57 -12.71
C LEU A 21 16.66 16.87 -13.38
N SER A 22 15.73 16.75 -14.32
CA SER A 22 15.06 17.90 -14.91
C SER A 22 14.30 18.72 -13.86
N PRO A 23 14.09 20.02 -14.05
CA PRO A 23 13.28 20.83 -13.15
C PRO A 23 11.87 20.25 -12.93
N GLU A 24 11.27 19.66 -13.97
CA GLU A 24 9.96 19.02 -13.93
C GLU A 24 9.97 17.79 -13.03
N ALA A 25 11.00 16.95 -13.11
CA ALA A 25 11.15 15.78 -12.24
C ALA A 25 11.43 16.19 -10.79
N GLN A 26 12.28 17.19 -10.55
CA GLN A 26 12.50 17.73 -9.20
C GLN A 26 11.20 18.29 -8.60
N ARG A 27 10.44 19.07 -9.37
CA ARG A 27 9.14 19.60 -8.97
C ARG A 27 8.16 18.47 -8.64
N LEU A 28 8.08 17.45 -9.51
CA LEU A 28 7.21 16.30 -9.28
C LEU A 28 7.60 15.53 -8.01
N TYR A 29 8.89 15.35 -7.76
CA TYR A 29 9.37 14.71 -6.53
C TYR A 29 8.86 15.41 -5.27
N PHE A 30 8.94 16.75 -5.22
CA PHE A 30 8.39 17.51 -4.10
C PHE A 30 6.86 17.45 -4.03
N LEU A 31 6.19 17.42 -5.17
CA LEU A 31 4.75 17.23 -5.22
C LEU A 31 4.35 15.88 -4.64
N LEU A 32 5.04 14.78 -4.99
CA LEU A 32 4.78 13.45 -4.42
C LEU A 32 4.98 13.43 -2.91
N LEU A 33 6.08 14.01 -2.41
CA LEU A 33 6.34 14.12 -0.97
C LEU A 33 5.27 14.90 -0.20
N SER A 34 4.63 15.87 -0.85
CA SER A 34 3.60 16.74 -0.24
C SER A 34 2.18 16.25 -0.42
N GLN A 35 1.96 15.11 -1.10
CA GLN A 35 0.61 14.57 -1.25
C GLN A 35 0.03 14.13 0.10
N PRO A 36 -1.23 14.52 0.42
CA PRO A 36 -1.88 14.08 1.65
C PRO A 36 -2.18 12.56 1.65
N THR A 37 -2.17 11.93 0.48
CA THR A 37 -2.43 10.50 0.29
C THR A 37 -1.20 9.62 0.49
N ILE A 38 0.01 10.20 0.62
CA ILE A 38 1.22 9.42 0.90
C ILE A 38 1.11 8.78 2.29
N ASN A 39 1.26 7.46 2.35
CA ASN A 39 1.22 6.73 3.60
C ASN A 39 2.59 6.70 4.30
N GLN A 40 2.67 6.11 5.50
CA GLN A 40 3.90 6.06 6.28
C GLN A 40 4.98 5.16 5.69
N ALA A 41 4.64 4.28 4.75
CA ALA A 41 5.62 3.51 3.98
C ALA A 41 6.20 4.31 2.79
N GLY A 42 5.66 5.49 2.50
CA GLY A 42 6.05 6.30 1.34
C GLY A 42 5.36 5.90 0.04
N VAL A 43 4.28 5.13 0.14
CA VAL A 43 3.47 4.70 -1.00
C VAL A 43 2.23 5.58 -1.12
N LEU A 44 1.87 5.90 -2.35
CA LEU A 44 0.69 6.69 -2.71
C LEU A 44 0.06 6.13 -3.99
N PRO A 45 -1.26 6.36 -4.20
CA PRO A 45 -1.91 5.94 -5.43
C PRO A 45 -1.41 6.76 -6.63
N LEU A 46 -1.24 6.10 -7.77
CA LEU A 46 -0.84 6.71 -9.04
C LEU A 46 -2.01 7.54 -9.62
N THR A 47 -1.96 8.84 -9.42
CA THR A 47 -3.04 9.75 -9.82
C THR A 47 -2.56 10.85 -10.77
N VAL A 48 -1.96 10.46 -11.91
CA VAL A 48 -1.30 11.34 -12.89
C VAL A 48 -2.18 12.52 -13.29
N SER A 49 -3.44 12.26 -13.67
CA SER A 49 -4.39 13.32 -14.07
C SER A 49 -4.68 14.32 -12.94
N ARG A 50 -4.65 13.91 -11.68
CA ARG A 50 -4.80 14.81 -10.53
C ARG A 50 -3.56 15.68 -10.36
N TRP A 51 -2.38 15.10 -10.51
CA TRP A 51 -1.12 15.83 -10.37
C TRP A 51 -0.91 16.85 -11.50
N ALA A 52 -1.31 16.52 -12.74
CA ALA A 52 -1.31 17.46 -13.85
C ALA A 52 -2.18 18.68 -13.57
N ARG A 53 -3.37 18.50 -12.98
CA ARG A 53 -4.24 19.63 -12.60
C ARG A 53 -3.68 20.51 -11.46
N GLY A 54 -2.66 20.06 -10.77
CA GLY A 54 -1.99 20.84 -9.72
C GLY A 54 -1.13 21.99 -10.24
N CYS A 55 -0.92 22.09 -11.56
CA CYS A 55 -0.21 23.20 -12.22
C CYS A 55 -0.81 23.44 -13.61
N SER A 56 -1.28 24.65 -13.87
CA SER A 56 -1.95 25.02 -15.11
C SER A 56 -1.11 24.87 -16.38
N ALA A 57 0.22 24.88 -16.24
CA ALA A 57 1.16 24.73 -17.34
C ALA A 57 1.68 23.30 -17.51
N THR A 58 1.09 22.30 -16.85
CA THR A 58 1.58 20.91 -16.86
C THR A 58 0.51 19.99 -17.45
N SER A 59 0.88 19.24 -18.48
CA SER A 59 0.05 18.21 -19.07
C SER A 59 0.20 16.84 -18.37
N VAL A 60 -0.69 15.89 -18.69
CA VAL A 60 -0.55 14.48 -18.26
C VAL A 60 0.77 13.90 -18.78
N ALA A 61 1.11 14.16 -20.04
CA ALA A 61 2.35 13.67 -20.66
C ALA A 61 3.62 14.19 -19.95
N ASP A 62 3.60 15.45 -19.47
CA ASP A 62 4.73 16.00 -18.71
C ASP A 62 4.90 15.28 -17.36
N ILE A 63 3.79 14.94 -16.68
CA ILE A 63 3.85 14.15 -15.42
C ILE A 63 4.36 12.73 -15.69
N GLU A 64 3.91 12.08 -16.76
CA GLU A 64 4.36 10.73 -17.13
C GLU A 64 5.85 10.73 -17.47
N ALA A 65 6.34 11.71 -18.23
CA ALA A 65 7.75 11.86 -18.54
C ALA A 65 8.61 12.08 -17.28
N ALA A 66 8.16 12.96 -16.38
CA ALA A 66 8.83 13.22 -15.11
C ALA A 66 8.81 11.99 -14.16
N LEU A 67 7.70 11.22 -14.12
CA LEU A 67 7.64 9.95 -13.39
C LEU A 67 8.64 8.93 -13.94
N ALA A 68 8.72 8.78 -15.26
CA ALA A 68 9.65 7.86 -15.89
C ALA A 68 11.11 8.25 -15.61
N GLU A 69 11.40 9.56 -15.52
CA GLU A 69 12.72 10.06 -15.12
C GLU A 69 13.03 9.74 -13.66
N LEU A 70 12.08 10.01 -12.72
CA LEU A 70 12.23 9.69 -11.31
C LEU A 70 12.41 8.18 -11.06
N ASP A 71 11.71 7.35 -11.82
CA ASP A 71 11.80 5.88 -11.73
C ASP A 71 13.19 5.40 -12.23
N ARG A 72 13.66 5.91 -13.35
CA ARG A 72 14.99 5.60 -13.89
C ARG A 72 16.11 6.05 -12.95
N ALA A 73 15.97 7.23 -12.37
CA ALA A 73 16.93 7.80 -11.40
C ALA A 73 16.74 7.21 -9.98
N ARG A 74 15.76 6.32 -9.78
CA ARG A 74 15.48 5.62 -8.51
C ARG A 74 15.09 6.54 -7.35
N PHE A 75 14.49 7.68 -7.61
CA PHE A 75 13.86 8.52 -6.59
C PHE A 75 12.43 8.10 -6.28
N ALA A 76 11.72 7.62 -7.29
CA ALA A 76 10.43 6.93 -7.13
C ALA A 76 10.46 5.57 -7.82
N VAL A 77 9.49 4.72 -7.51
CA VAL A 77 9.22 3.47 -8.23
C VAL A 77 7.75 3.46 -8.58
N VAL A 78 7.43 3.27 -9.84
CA VAL A 78 6.07 3.35 -10.37
C VAL A 78 5.64 1.97 -10.84
N ASP A 79 4.44 1.57 -10.48
CA ASP A 79 3.78 0.38 -11.00
C ASP A 79 2.37 0.78 -11.48
N ALA A 80 2.17 0.71 -12.80
CA ALA A 80 0.92 1.06 -13.43
C ALA A 80 -0.12 -0.07 -13.34
N ASP A 81 0.31 -1.32 -13.12
CA ASP A 81 -0.60 -2.47 -13.03
C ASP A 81 -1.36 -2.48 -11.71
N THR A 82 -0.75 -1.94 -10.65
CA THR A 82 -1.35 -1.81 -9.31
C THR A 82 -1.74 -0.38 -8.95
N ASP A 83 -1.53 0.59 -9.86
CA ASP A 83 -1.75 2.02 -9.61
C ASP A 83 -1.01 2.54 -8.36
N GLU A 84 0.22 2.05 -8.12
CA GLU A 84 1.02 2.41 -6.95
C GLU A 84 2.30 3.15 -7.32
N VAL A 85 2.68 4.12 -6.47
CA VAL A 85 3.97 4.82 -6.53
C VAL A 85 4.63 4.79 -5.16
N LEU A 86 5.91 4.43 -5.11
CA LEU A 86 6.74 4.48 -3.92
C LEU A 86 7.77 5.60 -4.03
N VAL A 87 7.80 6.51 -3.06
CA VAL A 87 8.92 7.44 -2.87
C VAL A 87 10.02 6.74 -2.07
N ARG A 88 11.06 6.31 -2.76
CA ARG A 88 12.01 5.30 -2.27
C ARG A 88 12.70 5.62 -0.94
N ALA A 89 13.17 6.84 -0.77
CA ALA A 89 13.93 7.21 0.44
C ALA A 89 13.05 7.70 1.60
N PHE A 90 11.72 7.67 1.45
CA PHE A 90 10.77 8.24 2.40
C PHE A 90 10.95 7.70 3.82
N LEU A 91 10.96 6.38 3.99
CA LEU A 91 11.10 5.72 5.30
C LEU A 91 12.33 6.20 6.09
N ARG A 92 13.45 6.41 5.39
CA ARG A 92 14.72 6.82 6.01
C ARG A 92 14.82 8.33 6.23
N LYS A 93 14.22 9.13 5.36
CA LYS A 93 14.43 10.58 5.29
C LYS A 93 13.33 11.40 5.96
N ASP A 94 12.09 10.91 6.00
CA ASP A 94 10.95 11.63 6.59
C ASP A 94 10.88 11.55 8.13
N GLY A 95 11.78 10.81 8.76
CA GLY A 95 11.83 10.66 10.22
C GLY A 95 10.88 9.59 10.77
N VAL A 96 10.29 8.77 9.91
CA VAL A 96 9.39 7.66 10.25
C VAL A 96 10.05 6.72 11.27
N ALA A 97 11.31 6.35 11.03
CA ALA A 97 12.07 5.43 11.89
C ALA A 97 12.30 5.96 13.32
N LYS A 98 12.19 7.28 13.53
CA LYS A 98 12.41 7.91 14.85
C LYS A 98 11.19 7.85 15.79
N GLN A 99 10.04 7.46 15.26
CA GLN A 99 8.77 7.45 16.01
C GLN A 99 8.17 6.03 16.01
N PRO A 100 8.18 5.29 17.14
CA PRO A 100 7.79 3.87 17.18
C PRO A 100 6.38 3.61 16.64
N ASN A 101 5.40 4.47 16.93
CA ASN A 101 4.04 4.30 16.45
C ASN A 101 3.90 4.57 14.95
N VAL A 102 4.66 5.53 14.42
CA VAL A 102 4.70 5.83 12.99
C VAL A 102 5.38 4.70 12.22
N LEU A 103 6.47 4.16 12.79
CA LEU A 103 7.17 3.00 12.22
C LEU A 103 6.29 1.75 12.17
N LYS A 104 5.52 1.47 13.23
CA LYS A 104 4.53 0.37 13.22
C LYS A 104 3.47 0.56 12.14
N ALA A 105 3.00 1.79 11.94
CA ALA A 105 2.07 2.10 10.86
C ALA A 105 2.73 1.91 9.49
N ALA A 106 3.99 2.33 9.32
CA ALA A 106 4.76 2.12 8.09
C ALA A 106 4.88 0.64 7.74
N PHE A 107 5.15 -0.23 8.71
CA PHE A 107 5.21 -1.69 8.49
C PHE A 107 3.86 -2.25 8.01
N ARG A 108 2.75 -1.83 8.59
CA ARG A 108 1.42 -2.26 8.13
C ARG A 108 1.15 -1.82 6.69
N TYR A 109 1.49 -0.59 6.34
CA TYR A 109 1.32 -0.10 4.97
C TYR A 109 2.25 -0.78 3.99
N ALA A 110 3.49 -1.10 4.38
CA ALA A 110 4.41 -1.85 3.55
C ALA A 110 3.87 -3.24 3.21
N LEU A 111 3.32 -3.95 4.20
CA LEU A 111 2.72 -5.28 3.99
C LEU A 111 1.43 -5.26 3.14
N ALA A 112 0.75 -4.11 3.06
CA ALA A 112 -0.45 -3.92 2.25
C ALA A 112 -0.17 -3.51 0.80
N VAL A 113 1.10 -3.33 0.41
CA VAL A 113 1.50 -3.00 -0.97
C VAL A 113 1.21 -4.20 -1.88
N GLU A 114 0.52 -3.96 -2.98
CA GLU A 114 0.12 -4.99 -3.94
C GLU A 114 1.22 -5.27 -4.96
N SER A 115 1.93 -4.24 -5.42
CA SER A 115 2.99 -4.35 -6.42
C SER A 115 4.17 -5.19 -5.95
N PRO A 116 4.50 -6.31 -6.62
CA PRO A 116 5.71 -7.09 -6.33
C PRO A 116 6.99 -6.25 -6.52
N ARG A 117 6.97 -5.33 -7.49
CA ARG A 117 8.08 -4.43 -7.78
C ARG A 117 8.34 -3.47 -6.61
N LEU A 118 7.28 -2.82 -6.10
CA LEU A 118 7.39 -1.93 -4.95
C LEU A 118 7.78 -2.69 -3.68
N ARG A 119 7.25 -3.88 -3.47
CA ARG A 119 7.58 -4.76 -2.33
C ARG A 119 9.07 -5.05 -2.26
N ALA A 120 9.68 -5.46 -3.36
CA ALA A 120 11.11 -5.74 -3.43
C ALA A 120 11.96 -4.51 -3.08
N VAL A 121 11.59 -3.32 -3.57
CA VAL A 121 12.28 -2.08 -3.24
C VAL A 121 12.06 -1.68 -1.78
N LEU A 122 10.85 -1.82 -1.26
CA LEU A 122 10.52 -1.57 0.15
C LEU A 122 11.32 -2.49 1.08
N ALA A 123 11.43 -3.79 0.78
CA ALA A 123 12.24 -4.73 1.54
C ALA A 123 13.71 -4.26 1.61
N ALA A 124 14.27 -3.82 0.49
CA ALA A 124 15.64 -3.29 0.46
C ALA A 124 15.78 -1.98 1.27
N GLU A 125 14.78 -1.10 1.26
CA GLU A 125 14.81 0.14 2.06
C GLU A 125 14.59 -0.12 3.55
N LEU A 126 13.77 -1.11 3.92
CA LEU A 126 13.56 -1.53 5.31
C LEU A 126 14.83 -2.10 5.94
N ARG A 127 15.58 -2.96 5.22
CA ARG A 127 16.87 -3.49 5.69
C ARG A 127 17.92 -2.41 5.96
N ARG A 128 17.76 -1.22 5.37
CA ARG A 128 18.65 -0.06 5.62
C ARG A 128 18.29 0.72 6.89
N LEU A 129 17.21 0.39 7.58
CA LEU A 129 16.79 1.08 8.80
C LEU A 129 17.55 0.63 10.06
N ASP A 130 18.34 -0.46 9.97
CA ASP A 130 19.04 -1.07 11.11
C ASP A 130 18.11 -1.29 12.32
N HIS A 131 16.99 -1.99 12.06
CA HIS A 131 15.95 -2.21 13.06
C HIS A 131 15.37 -3.62 12.93
N VAL A 132 15.46 -4.44 13.96
CA VAL A 132 15.11 -5.88 13.96
C VAL A 132 13.71 -6.18 13.39
N HIS A 133 12.72 -5.34 13.69
CA HIS A 133 11.37 -5.53 13.14
C HIS A 133 11.27 -5.11 11.66
N ALA A 134 12.15 -4.24 11.19
CA ALA A 134 12.20 -3.88 9.77
C ALA A 134 12.72 -5.04 8.93
N ASP A 135 13.71 -5.78 9.41
CA ASP A 135 14.23 -6.98 8.76
C ASP A 135 13.15 -8.06 8.64
N ALA A 136 12.41 -8.34 9.72
CA ALA A 136 11.31 -9.30 9.70
C ALA A 136 10.20 -8.93 8.70
N VAL A 137 9.87 -7.64 8.58
CA VAL A 137 8.91 -7.16 7.57
C VAL A 137 9.49 -7.30 6.17
N ALA A 138 10.76 -6.98 5.97
CA ALA A 138 11.44 -7.14 4.69
C ALA A 138 11.44 -8.59 4.22
N ASP A 139 11.71 -9.55 5.12
CA ASP A 139 11.67 -10.97 4.81
C ASP A 139 10.25 -11.44 4.42
N THR A 140 9.22 -10.90 5.08
CA THR A 140 7.82 -11.16 4.72
C THR A 140 7.49 -10.60 3.33
N LEU A 141 8.00 -9.42 2.97
CA LEU A 141 7.80 -8.83 1.64
C LEU A 141 8.44 -9.67 0.54
N ASP A 142 9.65 -10.15 0.75
CA ASP A 142 10.35 -11.02 -0.19
C ASP A 142 9.73 -12.42 -0.26
N GLY A 143 9.31 -13.00 0.88
CA GLY A 143 8.70 -14.33 0.97
C GLY A 143 7.34 -14.43 0.30
N THR A 144 6.54 -13.37 0.30
CA THR A 144 5.22 -13.36 -0.36
C THR A 144 5.37 -13.41 -1.89
N SER A 145 6.52 -13.05 -2.45
CA SER A 145 6.81 -13.23 -3.87
C SER A 145 6.96 -14.71 -4.26
N THR A 146 7.23 -15.60 -3.28
CA THR A 146 7.49 -17.03 -3.52
C THR A 146 6.21 -17.89 -3.41
N TYR A 147 5.15 -17.40 -2.75
CA TYR A 147 3.92 -18.19 -2.52
C TYR A 147 2.96 -18.28 -3.72
N HIS A 148 3.22 -17.57 -4.82
CA HIS A 148 2.39 -17.69 -6.03
C HIS A 148 2.76 -18.85 -6.95
N GLN A 149 3.69 -19.73 -6.58
CA GLN A 149 4.12 -20.86 -7.42
C GLN A 149 4.12 -22.24 -6.74
N THR A 150 3.21 -22.49 -5.79
CA THR A 150 3.03 -23.87 -5.32
C THR A 150 1.54 -24.23 -5.38
N GLU A 151 1.14 -24.80 -6.50
CA GLU A 151 -0.11 -25.56 -6.64
C GLU A 151 -0.09 -26.70 -5.61
N PRO A 152 -1.18 -26.93 -4.84
CA PRO A 152 -1.24 -28.11 -4.00
C PRO A 152 -1.53 -29.32 -4.90
N THR A 153 -0.52 -30.15 -5.10
CA THR A 153 -0.66 -31.48 -5.71
C THR A 153 -1.61 -32.32 -4.85
N SER A 154 -2.80 -32.53 -5.37
CA SER A 154 -3.83 -33.42 -4.82
C SER A 154 -3.35 -34.85 -4.80
N SER A 155 -3.01 -35.36 -3.63
CA SER A 155 -2.83 -36.81 -3.44
C SER A 155 -4.17 -37.43 -3.02
N ARG A 156 -4.81 -38.05 -3.99
CA ARG A 156 -5.92 -38.97 -3.78
C ARG A 156 -5.43 -40.18 -3.01
N SER A 157 -6.05 -40.47 -1.88
CA SER A 157 -6.02 -41.80 -1.28
C SER A 157 -7.45 -42.24 -1.03
N THR A 158 -7.81 -43.25 -1.78
CA THR A 158 -9.04 -44.06 -1.68
C THR A 158 -8.99 -44.98 -0.46
N SER A 159 -10.08 -45.06 0.34
CA SER A 159 -10.60 -46.36 0.80
C SER A 159 -11.92 -46.24 1.55
N SER A 160 -12.95 -46.85 0.96
CA SER A 160 -13.94 -47.79 1.58
C SER A 160 -14.94 -47.28 2.61
N SER A 161 -16.19 -47.28 2.18
CA SER A 161 -17.43 -47.33 2.99
C SER A 161 -17.56 -48.69 3.73
N PRO A 162 -18.48 -48.87 4.74
CA PRO A 162 -19.89 -49.01 4.45
C PRO A 162 -20.89 -48.37 5.42
N THR A 163 -22.09 -48.13 4.90
CA THR A 163 -23.40 -47.88 5.54
C THR A 163 -23.95 -49.19 6.14
N PRO A 164 -25.10 -49.28 6.91
CA PRO A 164 -26.18 -48.30 7.14
C PRO A 164 -26.73 -48.23 8.60
N ASP A 165 -27.58 -47.27 8.93
CA ASP A 165 -28.91 -47.48 9.55
C ASP A 165 -29.68 -46.17 9.75
N GLU A 166 -30.92 -46.15 9.34
CA GLU A 166 -31.96 -45.13 9.54
C GLU A 166 -33.05 -45.72 10.46
N PRO A 167 -34.13 -44.96 10.83
CA PRO A 167 -34.42 -43.69 11.52
C PRO A 167 -35.20 -43.93 12.84
N PRO A 168 -36.07 -43.08 13.48
CA PRO A 168 -37.07 -42.16 12.95
C PRO A 168 -37.44 -40.89 13.77
N VAL A 169 -37.97 -39.90 13.00
CA VAL A 169 -39.17 -39.06 13.33
C VAL A 169 -39.37 -38.40 14.70
N GLY A 170 -39.43 -37.08 14.69
CA GLY A 170 -39.97 -36.27 15.76
C GLY A 170 -40.37 -34.86 15.30
N ARG A 171 -41.60 -34.77 14.87
CA ARG A 171 -42.42 -33.62 14.55
C ARG A 171 -42.65 -32.78 15.82
N VAL A 172 -42.80 -31.44 15.73
CA VAL A 172 -43.90 -30.62 16.24
C VAL A 172 -43.56 -29.12 16.33
N ARG A 173 -44.22 -28.33 15.48
CA ARG A 173 -45.00 -27.09 15.69
C ARG A 173 -44.32 -25.86 16.29
N ARG A 174 -44.23 -24.72 15.50
CA ARG A 174 -45.23 -23.66 15.29
C ARG A 174 -45.50 -22.78 16.53
N THR A 175 -45.17 -21.50 16.40
CA THR A 175 -45.97 -20.28 16.71
C THR A 175 -45.12 -19.06 16.37
N LEU A 176 -45.42 -18.26 15.49
CA LEU A 176 -46.35 -17.16 15.18
C LEU A 176 -46.46 -16.04 16.23
N ARG A 177 -46.25 -14.82 15.69
CA ARG A 177 -46.75 -13.50 16.14
C ARG A 177 -45.79 -12.73 17.06
N ARG A 178 -45.56 -11.42 16.88
CA ARG A 178 -46.45 -10.30 16.53
C ARG A 178 -45.64 -9.05 16.17
N ARG A 179 -45.89 -8.41 15.11
CA ARG A 179 -46.23 -6.99 14.76
C ARG A 179 -46.03 -5.91 15.83
N VAL A 180 -45.21 -4.89 15.46
CA VAL A 180 -45.42 -3.43 15.29
C VAL A 180 -46.22 -2.70 16.41
N PRO A 181 -45.87 -1.42 16.78
CA PRO A 181 -46.10 -0.31 15.87
C PRO A 181 -45.09 0.87 15.93
N VAL A 182 -45.14 1.63 14.85
CA VAL A 182 -44.71 3.01 14.59
C VAL A 182 -45.30 3.99 15.64
N LYS A 183 -44.48 4.99 16.04
CA LYS A 183 -45.03 6.26 16.55
C LYS A 183 -44.32 7.44 15.91
N ARG A 184 -45.11 8.15 15.13
CA ARG A 184 -44.90 9.51 14.65
C ARG A 184 -45.15 10.52 15.79
N GLY A 185 -44.57 11.69 15.63
CA GLY A 185 -44.91 12.94 16.30
C GLY A 185 -43.66 13.59 16.84
N GLY A 186 -43.31 14.81 16.60
CA GLY A 186 -43.94 15.96 16.01
C GLY A 186 -43.38 17.19 16.73
N ARG A 187 -42.93 18.15 15.93
CA ARG A 187 -42.86 19.59 16.23
C ARG A 187 -42.23 20.09 17.53
N GLY A 188 -41.35 20.98 17.40
CA GLY A 188 -40.82 21.96 18.30
C GLY A 188 -39.70 22.71 17.62
#